data_de48c0df9089ae6a22706040ae749f96
#
_entry.id   de48c0df9089ae6a22706040ae749f96
#
_cell.length_a   1.000
_cell.length_b   1.000
_cell.length_c   1.000
_cell.angle_alpha   90.00
_cell.angle_beta   90.00
_cell.angle_gamma   90.00
#
_symmetry.space_group_name_H-M   'P 1'
#
loop_
_entity.id
_entity.type
_entity.pdbx_description
1 polymer ?
#
loop_
_entity_poly.entity_id
_entity_poly.type
_entity_poly.pdbx_seq_one_letter_code
_entity_poly.pdbx_strand_id
1 'polypeptide(L)'
;MAECYPSALSTPTEAGSTVAPERGLVHHGARFVRISPALRPDMIHPLERTARRTHSFTESVIREMTRVAREHDAVNLAQGFPDFPAPDLLKEAACDAIQGDVNQYAITWGAPDLRHALARKYASHYGMEIDTEREVTITCGGTEAMAAVMLAVVDPGEEVIVFEPFYENYGPDAVLCEAKPVFVTLEAPDYRIEKAMLEEAISSKTRAIVINTPNNPTGRVFSAEEMQAIADVCIEHDIIAITDEIYEHIYYEGEHIPLATFDGMRDRTITISGLSKTFSVTGWRIGTIVAPAALTEAIRKVHDFLTVGAPAPLQQACAVGLDELPAEYYSEMVTKYKERGHVLVSALQEAGFKCRFPQGAYYVLADFSALSDEDSMTFGRRLTAEAGVAPVPGGSFFSVPERGHSLARFVFCKRIETLHEAGERLRAFAARG
;
A
#
# COMPACT_ATOMS: atom_id res chain seq x y z
N MET A 1 35.02 -4.42 7.09
CA MET A 1 35.43 -3.36 8.03
C MET A 1 34.17 -2.97 8.81
N ALA A 2 34.10 -3.51 10.03
CA ALA A 2 33.09 -3.13 11.00
C ALA A 2 33.61 -1.88 11.72
N GLU A 3 32.78 -0.85 11.78
CA GLU A 3 32.82 0.26 12.74
C GLU A 3 32.15 1.50 12.16
N CYS A 4 30.86 1.62 12.41
CA CYS A 4 30.19 2.93 12.37
C CYS A 4 28.80 2.83 13.02
N TYR A 5 28.76 2.57 14.36
CA TYR A 5 27.73 3.07 15.26
C TYR A 5 28.30 3.07 16.69
N PRO A 6 28.53 4.24 17.30
CA PRO A 6 28.85 4.30 18.72
C PRO A 6 27.56 4.20 19.54
N SER A 7 27.51 3.20 20.38
CA SER A 7 26.61 3.11 21.53
C SER A 7 27.11 4.04 22.63
N ALA A 8 26.35 5.05 22.98
CA ALA A 8 26.47 5.72 24.29
C ALA A 8 25.17 6.47 24.63
N LEU A 9 24.32 5.84 25.40
CA LEU A 9 23.39 6.56 26.26
C LEU A 9 23.73 6.19 27.70
N SER A 10 24.34 7.16 28.38
CA SER A 10 24.59 7.15 29.81
C SER A 10 23.29 7.39 30.59
N THR A 11 23.07 6.55 31.59
CA THR A 11 22.02 6.66 32.61
C THR A 11 22.24 7.86 33.50
N PRO A 12 21.20 8.57 33.93
CA PRO A 12 21.24 9.41 35.14
C PRO A 12 20.74 8.60 36.33
N THR A 13 21.50 8.78 37.41
CA THR A 13 21.33 8.27 38.77
C THR A 13 20.07 8.75 39.47
N GLU A 14 19.60 7.89 40.36
CA GLU A 14 18.49 8.05 41.31
C GLU A 14 18.58 9.27 42.21
N ALA A 15 17.42 9.86 42.53
CA ALA A 15 17.18 10.49 43.83
C ALA A 15 15.73 10.20 44.23
N GLY A 16 15.58 9.55 45.37
CA GLY A 16 14.36 9.02 45.88
C GLY A 16 13.42 10.02 46.56
N SER A 17 12.19 9.61 46.76
CA SER A 17 11.52 9.56 48.06
C SER A 17 10.04 9.14 48.01
N THR A 18 9.71 8.18 48.85
CA THR A 18 8.50 7.96 49.71
C THR A 18 7.15 7.66 49.09
N VAL A 19 6.78 6.41 49.11
CA VAL A 19 5.79 5.61 49.87
C VAL A 19 4.32 6.06 49.89
N ALA A 20 3.48 5.31 49.21
CA ALA A 20 2.26 4.50 49.48
C ALA A 20 0.90 5.25 49.69
N PRO A 21 -0.27 4.60 49.64
CA PRO A 21 -0.59 3.20 49.38
C PRO A 21 -1.71 2.93 48.36
N GLU A 22 -1.88 1.63 48.06
CA GLU A 22 -2.92 0.91 47.35
C GLU A 22 -4.36 1.43 47.36
N ARG A 23 -5.05 1.33 46.23
CA ARG A 23 -6.45 0.89 46.15
C ARG A 23 -6.84 0.43 44.73
N GLY A 24 -7.25 -0.82 44.62
CA GLY A 24 -8.47 -1.26 43.95
C GLY A 24 -8.50 -1.28 42.43
N LEU A 25 -8.29 -2.46 41.84
CA LEU A 25 -8.80 -2.82 40.50
C LEU A 25 -10.33 -2.57 40.43
N VAL A 26 -10.76 -1.81 39.43
CA VAL A 26 -12.14 -1.82 38.95
C VAL A 26 -12.13 -1.89 37.45
N HIS A 27 -12.65 -3.00 36.91
CA HIS A 27 -13.04 -3.15 35.52
C HIS A 27 -13.98 -2.02 35.09
N HIS A 28 -13.66 -1.32 34.03
CA HIS A 28 -14.62 -0.50 33.31
C HIS A 28 -14.62 -0.79 31.83
N GLY A 29 -15.76 -1.35 31.41
CA GLY A 29 -16.16 -1.51 30.04
C GLY A 29 -16.20 -0.17 29.29
N ALA A 30 -16.03 -0.24 27.98
CA ALA A 30 -16.10 0.87 27.05
C ALA A 30 -17.42 1.65 27.23
N ARG A 31 -17.38 2.75 27.95
CA ARG A 31 -18.43 3.75 27.92
C ARG A 31 -17.96 4.88 27.02
N PHE A 32 -18.75 5.13 25.99
CA PHE A 32 -18.73 6.43 25.32
C PHE A 32 -18.72 7.51 26.39
N VAL A 33 -17.64 8.24 26.48
CA VAL A 33 -17.54 9.39 27.37
C VAL A 33 -18.50 10.44 26.82
N ARG A 34 -19.68 10.55 27.42
CA ARG A 34 -20.49 11.76 27.32
C ARG A 34 -19.67 12.86 27.99
N ILE A 35 -19.02 13.69 27.19
CA ILE A 35 -18.36 14.89 27.68
C ILE A 35 -19.45 15.80 28.22
N SER A 36 -19.45 15.97 29.55
CA SER A 36 -20.35 16.88 30.25
C SER A 36 -20.06 18.34 29.81
N PRO A 37 -21.08 19.17 29.56
CA PRO A 37 -20.89 20.54 29.08
C PRO A 37 -20.54 21.50 30.23
N ALA A 38 -19.26 21.52 30.58
CA ALA A 38 -18.72 22.55 31.47
C ALA A 38 -17.35 23.01 30.97
N LEU A 39 -17.22 23.25 29.68
CA LEU A 39 -16.12 23.99 29.09
C LEU A 39 -16.54 25.47 28.99
N ARG A 40 -15.61 26.36 29.36
CA ARG A 40 -15.81 27.81 29.26
C ARG A 40 -16.31 28.17 27.87
N PRO A 41 -17.28 29.13 27.73
CA PRO A 41 -17.90 29.45 26.44
C PRO A 41 -16.94 29.95 25.36
N ASP A 42 -15.67 30.16 25.68
CA ASP A 42 -14.69 30.79 24.80
C ASP A 42 -13.63 29.80 24.24
N MET A 43 -13.70 28.50 24.54
CA MET A 43 -12.76 27.52 24.00
C MET A 43 -13.39 26.79 22.80
N ILE A 44 -12.88 27.10 21.61
CA ILE A 44 -13.20 26.36 20.39
C ILE A 44 -12.86 24.88 20.65
N HIS A 45 -13.83 23.99 20.40
CA HIS A 45 -13.60 22.54 20.53
C HIS A 45 -12.37 22.13 19.69
N PRO A 46 -11.45 21.29 20.20
CA PRO A 46 -10.24 20.92 19.46
C PRO A 46 -10.49 20.48 18.02
N LEU A 47 -11.57 19.75 17.75
CA LEU A 47 -11.98 19.35 16.39
C LEU A 47 -12.38 20.54 15.50
N GLU A 48 -12.90 21.63 16.06
CA GLU A 48 -13.25 22.83 15.28
C GLU A 48 -12.02 23.63 14.82
N ARG A 49 -10.83 23.29 15.35
CA ARG A 49 -9.54 23.88 14.95
C ARG A 49 -8.86 23.11 13.82
N THR A 50 -9.40 21.96 13.40
CA THR A 50 -8.86 21.12 12.34
C THR A 50 -9.69 21.23 11.07
N ALA A 51 -9.08 20.97 9.92
CA ALA A 51 -9.79 21.01 8.65
C ALA A 51 -10.85 19.88 8.60
N ARG A 52 -12.08 20.19 8.14
CA ARG A 52 -13.21 19.26 8.08
C ARG A 52 -12.87 17.96 7.36
N ARG A 53 -12.06 18.05 6.30
CA ARG A 53 -11.64 16.88 5.50
C ARG A 53 -10.92 15.81 6.35
N THR A 54 -10.19 16.22 7.41
CA THR A 54 -9.49 15.27 8.29
C THR A 54 -10.41 14.52 9.25
N HIS A 55 -11.70 14.87 9.32
CA HIS A 55 -12.68 14.17 10.14
C HIS A 55 -13.33 13.00 9.40
N SER A 56 -13.10 12.86 8.10
CA SER A 56 -13.74 11.87 7.24
C SER A 56 -12.95 10.56 7.13
N PHE A 57 -11.75 10.49 7.70
CA PHE A 57 -10.93 9.28 7.73
C PHE A 57 -10.15 9.19 9.06
N THR A 58 -9.72 7.98 9.39
CA THR A 58 -8.99 7.68 10.62
C THR A 58 -7.50 7.45 10.34
N GLU A 59 -6.71 7.19 11.39
CA GLU A 59 -5.36 6.65 11.21
C GLU A 59 -5.41 5.32 10.45
N SER A 60 -4.37 5.05 9.68
CA SER A 60 -4.15 3.79 8.98
C SER A 60 -4.22 2.58 9.91
N VAL A 61 -5.14 1.66 9.64
CA VAL A 61 -5.28 0.41 10.39
C VAL A 61 -4.03 -0.48 10.27
N ILE A 62 -3.34 -0.44 9.14
CA ILE A 62 -2.05 -1.14 8.95
C ILE A 62 -1.00 -0.65 9.95
N ARG A 63 -0.95 0.69 10.20
CA ARG A 63 -0.01 1.27 11.17
C ARG A 63 -0.43 0.97 12.60
N GLU A 64 -1.72 1.03 12.89
CA GLU A 64 -2.26 0.63 14.19
C GLU A 64 -1.87 -0.81 14.54
N MET A 65 -2.14 -1.76 13.64
CA MET A 65 -1.79 -3.17 13.84
C MET A 65 -0.28 -3.39 13.97
N THR A 66 0.54 -2.56 13.34
CA THR A 66 2.00 -2.57 13.53
C THR A 66 2.40 -2.14 14.95
N ARG A 67 1.70 -1.17 15.56
CA ARG A 67 1.93 -0.81 16.96
C ARG A 67 1.49 -1.93 17.89
N VAL A 68 0.29 -2.47 17.69
CA VAL A 68 -0.23 -3.61 18.47
C VAL A 68 0.71 -4.81 18.39
N ALA A 69 1.26 -5.11 17.21
CA ALA A 69 2.25 -6.16 17.05
C ALA A 69 3.50 -5.95 17.93
N ARG A 70 4.00 -4.72 18.02
CA ARG A 70 5.16 -4.39 18.88
C ARG A 70 4.84 -4.49 20.37
N GLU A 71 3.64 -4.08 20.78
CA GLU A 71 3.17 -4.16 22.17
C GLU A 71 3.10 -5.59 22.69
N HIS A 72 2.83 -6.56 21.79
CA HIS A 72 2.67 -7.98 22.12
C HIS A 72 3.85 -8.87 21.66
N ASP A 73 4.96 -8.30 21.19
CA ASP A 73 6.08 -9.04 20.60
C ASP A 73 5.61 -10.07 19.54
N ALA A 74 4.65 -9.64 18.73
CA ALA A 74 4.00 -10.46 17.71
C ALA A 74 4.75 -10.39 16.38
N VAL A 75 4.72 -11.51 15.64
CA VAL A 75 5.15 -11.54 14.24
C VAL A 75 4.24 -10.63 13.42
N ASN A 76 4.80 -9.55 12.86
CA ASN A 76 4.05 -8.58 12.11
C ASN A 76 3.82 -9.06 10.67
N LEU A 77 2.66 -9.67 10.41
CA LEU A 77 2.16 -10.00 9.08
C LEU A 77 1.10 -8.99 8.57
N ALA A 78 0.95 -7.84 9.26
CA ALA A 78 0.07 -6.77 8.83
C ALA A 78 0.71 -5.87 7.77
N GLN A 79 1.94 -5.43 8.01
CA GLN A 79 2.59 -4.43 7.16
C GLN A 79 3.44 -5.06 6.04
N GLY A 80 3.12 -4.69 4.79
CA GLY A 80 3.74 -5.20 3.57
C GLY A 80 5.13 -4.59 3.30
N PHE A 81 6.11 -4.89 4.15
CA PHE A 81 7.51 -4.63 3.90
C PHE A 81 8.36 -5.89 4.12
N PRO A 82 9.35 -6.16 3.25
CA PRO A 82 10.27 -7.27 3.41
C PRO A 82 11.12 -7.14 4.67
N ASP A 83 11.39 -8.28 5.35
CA ASP A 83 12.35 -8.39 6.46
C ASP A 83 13.67 -9.03 6.01
N PHE A 84 13.86 -9.15 4.71
CA PHE A 84 15.09 -9.58 4.05
C PHE A 84 15.75 -8.41 3.29
N PRO A 85 17.07 -8.46 3.03
CA PRO A 85 17.81 -7.36 2.47
C PRO A 85 17.41 -7.04 1.02
N ALA A 86 17.58 -5.78 0.64
CA ALA A 86 17.61 -5.35 -0.75
C ALA A 86 18.87 -5.90 -1.47
N PRO A 87 18.88 -5.95 -2.81
CA PRO A 87 20.06 -6.33 -3.58
C PRO A 87 21.29 -5.49 -3.21
N ASP A 88 22.45 -6.14 -3.08
CA ASP A 88 23.70 -5.47 -2.69
C ASP A 88 24.08 -4.39 -3.71
N LEU A 89 23.92 -4.67 -5.01
CA LEU A 89 24.14 -3.72 -6.09
C LEU A 89 23.46 -2.35 -5.84
N LEU A 90 22.19 -2.36 -5.42
CA LEU A 90 21.47 -1.12 -5.14
C LEU A 90 22.02 -0.39 -3.91
N LYS A 91 22.40 -1.14 -2.87
CA LYS A 91 22.95 -0.55 -1.64
C LYS A 91 24.31 0.08 -1.90
N GLU A 92 25.15 -0.61 -2.65
CA GLU A 92 26.47 -0.11 -3.08
C GLU A 92 26.32 1.14 -3.94
N ALA A 93 25.46 1.11 -4.96
CA ALA A 93 25.17 2.27 -5.81
C ALA A 93 24.62 3.47 -5.02
N ALA A 94 23.80 3.24 -3.99
CA ALA A 94 23.31 4.31 -3.12
C ALA A 94 24.45 4.92 -2.27
N CYS A 95 25.34 4.08 -1.72
CA CYS A 95 26.52 4.55 -0.99
C CYS A 95 27.46 5.35 -1.89
N ASP A 96 27.71 4.87 -3.10
CA ASP A 96 28.57 5.55 -4.08
C ASP A 96 27.98 6.90 -4.51
N ALA A 97 26.67 6.97 -4.72
CA ALA A 97 25.98 8.22 -5.03
C ALA A 97 26.10 9.25 -3.90
N ILE A 98 25.94 8.82 -2.64
CA ILE A 98 26.09 9.69 -1.47
C ILE A 98 27.55 10.17 -1.34
N GLN A 99 28.53 9.29 -1.51
CA GLN A 99 29.96 9.60 -1.44
C GLN A 99 30.44 10.43 -2.65
N GLY A 100 29.79 10.25 -3.79
CA GLY A 100 30.04 11.01 -5.03
C GLY A 100 29.34 12.37 -5.08
N ASP A 101 28.84 12.86 -3.92
CA ASP A 101 28.18 14.17 -3.78
C ASP A 101 26.88 14.35 -4.57
N VAL A 102 26.16 13.27 -4.91
CA VAL A 102 24.79 13.34 -5.45
C VAL A 102 23.81 13.65 -4.31
N ASN A 103 24.04 14.77 -3.61
CA ASN A 103 23.32 15.12 -2.38
C ASN A 103 22.45 16.39 -2.51
N GLN A 104 22.42 16.99 -3.70
CA GLN A 104 21.60 18.16 -3.98
C GLN A 104 20.28 17.74 -4.65
N TYR A 105 19.36 18.68 -4.80
CA TYR A 105 18.09 18.44 -5.48
C TYR A 105 18.32 17.85 -6.88
N ALA A 106 17.66 16.73 -7.19
CA ALA A 106 17.47 16.35 -8.57
C ALA A 106 16.51 17.35 -9.27
N ILE A 107 16.42 17.28 -10.59
CA ILE A 107 15.30 17.92 -11.30
C ILE A 107 14.01 17.43 -10.63
N THR A 108 13.04 18.33 -10.36
CA THR A 108 11.89 18.03 -9.53
C THR A 108 11.11 16.80 -10.02
N TRP A 109 10.95 16.63 -11.33
CA TRP A 109 10.29 15.46 -11.92
C TRP A 109 11.18 14.23 -12.09
N GLY A 110 12.39 14.23 -11.54
CA GLY A 110 13.25 13.06 -11.43
C GLY A 110 14.57 13.15 -12.20
N ALA A 111 15.58 12.46 -11.66
CA ALA A 111 16.90 12.35 -12.27
C ALA A 111 16.82 11.75 -13.69
N PRO A 112 17.54 12.31 -14.69
CA PRO A 112 17.48 11.83 -16.07
C PRO A 112 17.81 10.33 -16.20
N ASP A 113 18.83 9.85 -15.48
CA ASP A 113 19.26 8.45 -15.55
C ASP A 113 18.13 7.50 -15.16
N LEU A 114 17.38 7.81 -14.09
CA LEU A 114 16.24 6.98 -13.66
C LEU A 114 15.10 7.05 -14.68
N ARG A 115 14.80 8.24 -15.21
CA ARG A 115 13.73 8.37 -16.23
C ARG A 115 14.06 7.59 -17.50
N HIS A 116 15.33 7.61 -17.95
CA HIS A 116 15.80 6.83 -19.09
C HIS A 116 15.78 5.32 -18.80
N ALA A 117 16.19 4.90 -17.60
CA ALA A 117 16.11 3.48 -17.19
C ALA A 117 14.65 2.97 -17.17
N LEU A 118 13.71 3.79 -16.69
CA LEU A 118 12.28 3.47 -16.75
C LEU A 118 11.80 3.36 -18.20
N ALA A 119 12.16 4.27 -19.09
CA ALA A 119 11.77 4.16 -20.49
C ALA A 119 12.27 2.87 -21.13
N ARG A 120 13.53 2.47 -20.86
CA ARG A 120 14.06 1.16 -21.31
C ARG A 120 13.25 -0.02 -20.74
N LYS A 121 12.91 0.05 -19.44
CA LYS A 121 12.07 -0.96 -18.80
C LYS A 121 10.71 -1.08 -19.49
N TYR A 122 10.00 0.04 -19.71
CA TYR A 122 8.68 0.00 -20.35
C TYR A 122 8.74 -0.49 -21.79
N ALA A 123 9.76 -0.10 -22.54
CA ALA A 123 9.97 -0.60 -23.91
C ALA A 123 10.23 -2.12 -23.94
N SER A 124 11.09 -2.62 -23.03
CA SER A 124 11.46 -4.04 -23.01
C SER A 124 10.38 -4.97 -22.44
N HIS A 125 9.62 -4.53 -21.41
CA HIS A 125 8.63 -5.37 -20.74
C HIS A 125 7.23 -5.26 -21.37
N TYR A 126 6.86 -4.08 -21.87
CA TYR A 126 5.50 -3.78 -22.28
C TYR A 126 5.39 -3.30 -23.73
N GLY A 127 6.52 -3.16 -24.44
CA GLY A 127 6.55 -2.61 -25.79
C GLY A 127 6.10 -1.13 -25.87
N MET A 128 6.18 -0.39 -24.76
CA MET A 128 5.73 0.99 -24.66
C MET A 128 6.90 1.96 -24.80
N GLU A 129 6.88 2.76 -25.85
CA GLU A 129 7.79 3.90 -26.00
C GLU A 129 7.32 5.07 -25.14
N ILE A 130 8.22 5.64 -24.30
CA ILE A 130 7.93 6.70 -23.35
C ILE A 130 8.85 7.89 -23.56
N ASP A 131 8.30 9.08 -23.69
CA ASP A 131 9.06 10.34 -23.68
C ASP A 131 9.53 10.65 -22.26
N THR A 132 10.83 10.45 -22.01
CA THR A 132 11.42 10.66 -20.68
C THR A 132 11.33 12.10 -20.19
N GLU A 133 11.22 13.08 -21.09
CA GLU A 133 11.12 14.49 -20.71
C GLU A 133 9.68 14.92 -20.43
N ARG A 134 8.70 14.29 -21.05
CA ARG A 134 7.30 14.77 -21.03
C ARG A 134 6.31 13.83 -20.35
N GLU A 135 6.64 12.54 -20.16
CA GLU A 135 5.68 11.54 -19.71
C GLU A 135 6.07 10.84 -18.39
N VAL A 136 7.27 11.09 -17.83
CA VAL A 136 7.75 10.43 -16.60
C VAL A 136 7.90 11.44 -15.47
N THR A 137 7.40 11.09 -14.29
CA THR A 137 7.64 11.83 -13.03
C THR A 137 8.05 10.87 -11.92
N ILE A 138 9.12 11.19 -11.21
CA ILE A 138 9.61 10.43 -10.05
C ILE A 138 9.11 11.11 -8.77
N THR A 139 8.51 10.34 -7.88
CA THR A 139 7.80 10.82 -6.70
C THR A 139 8.36 10.21 -5.41
N CYS A 140 8.01 10.80 -4.25
CA CYS A 140 8.35 10.26 -2.94
C CYS A 140 7.52 9.01 -2.59
N GLY A 141 7.59 8.00 -3.45
CA GLY A 141 6.84 6.74 -3.39
C GLY A 141 5.43 6.85 -3.98
N GLY A 142 4.79 5.69 -4.19
CA GLY A 142 3.44 5.61 -4.78
C GLY A 142 2.37 6.36 -3.99
N THR A 143 2.53 6.55 -2.68
CA THR A 143 1.59 7.32 -1.85
C THR A 143 1.55 8.79 -2.24
N GLU A 144 2.71 9.42 -2.45
CA GLU A 144 2.77 10.81 -2.94
C GLU A 144 2.32 10.88 -4.39
N ALA A 145 2.68 9.88 -5.22
CA ALA A 145 2.22 9.79 -6.60
C ALA A 145 0.69 9.83 -6.69
N MET A 146 -0.01 9.01 -5.90
CA MET A 146 -1.48 8.98 -5.89
C MET A 146 -2.08 10.34 -5.47
N ALA A 147 -1.56 10.94 -4.40
CA ALA A 147 -2.02 12.24 -3.92
C ALA A 147 -1.78 13.34 -4.98
N ALA A 148 -0.60 13.36 -5.61
CA ALA A 148 -0.28 14.34 -6.65
C ALA A 148 -1.17 14.18 -7.89
N VAL A 149 -1.43 12.93 -8.30
CA VAL A 149 -2.32 12.61 -9.42
C VAL A 149 -3.75 13.06 -9.10
N MET A 150 -4.29 12.64 -7.97
CA MET A 150 -5.66 13.02 -7.57
C MET A 150 -5.85 14.54 -7.54
N LEU A 151 -4.93 15.27 -6.90
CA LEU A 151 -4.95 16.74 -6.84
C LEU A 151 -4.79 17.41 -8.20
N ALA A 152 -4.19 16.74 -9.18
CA ALA A 152 -3.95 17.31 -10.50
C ALA A 152 -5.11 17.10 -11.48
N VAL A 153 -5.90 16.02 -11.29
CA VAL A 153 -6.89 15.61 -12.31
C VAL A 153 -8.33 15.56 -11.82
N VAL A 154 -8.56 15.71 -10.51
CA VAL A 154 -9.92 15.66 -9.91
C VAL A 154 -10.24 16.97 -9.23
N ASP A 155 -11.33 17.60 -9.64
CA ASP A 155 -11.83 18.84 -9.05
C ASP A 155 -12.77 18.58 -7.85
N PRO A 156 -12.91 19.55 -6.94
CA PRO A 156 -13.87 19.47 -5.83
C PRO A 156 -15.29 19.13 -6.27
N GLY A 157 -15.87 18.08 -5.67
CA GLY A 157 -17.23 17.63 -5.94
C GLY A 157 -17.38 16.66 -7.10
N GLU A 158 -16.29 16.35 -7.82
CA GLU A 158 -16.25 15.25 -8.77
C GLU A 158 -16.20 13.88 -8.06
N GLU A 159 -16.41 12.81 -8.80
CA GLU A 159 -16.47 11.44 -8.29
C GLU A 159 -15.30 10.63 -8.82
N VAL A 160 -14.73 9.80 -7.91
CA VAL A 160 -13.67 8.85 -8.23
C VAL A 160 -14.16 7.44 -7.90
N ILE A 161 -14.23 6.57 -8.91
CA ILE A 161 -14.56 5.16 -8.71
C ILE A 161 -13.37 4.43 -8.07
N VAL A 162 -13.63 3.70 -6.99
CA VAL A 162 -12.65 2.89 -6.26
C VAL A 162 -13.22 1.50 -6.06
N PHE A 163 -12.52 0.48 -6.54
CA PHE A 163 -12.90 -0.91 -6.27
C PHE A 163 -12.63 -1.27 -4.82
N GLU A 164 -13.55 -1.99 -4.18
CA GLU A 164 -13.33 -2.59 -2.87
C GLU A 164 -13.46 -4.12 -2.93
N PRO A 165 -12.62 -4.88 -2.21
CA PRO A 165 -11.67 -4.38 -1.19
C PRO A 165 -10.51 -3.57 -1.79
N PHE A 166 -10.15 -2.45 -1.13
CA PHE A 166 -9.21 -1.44 -1.61
C PHE A 166 -7.93 -1.36 -0.76
N TYR A 167 -6.89 -0.75 -1.30
CA TYR A 167 -5.80 -0.22 -0.47
C TYR A 167 -6.25 1.09 0.20
N GLU A 168 -6.02 1.19 1.51
CA GLU A 168 -6.60 2.21 2.40
C GLU A 168 -6.36 3.69 2.01
N ASN A 169 -5.42 3.98 1.12
CA ASN A 169 -5.10 5.37 0.73
C ASN A 169 -6.11 5.98 -0.24
N TYR A 170 -6.75 5.19 -1.12
CA TYR A 170 -7.51 5.75 -2.24
C TYR A 170 -8.72 6.60 -1.81
N GLY A 171 -9.45 6.15 -0.79
CA GLY A 171 -10.54 6.91 -0.22
C GLY A 171 -10.08 8.23 0.41
N PRO A 172 -9.12 8.22 1.34
CA PRO A 172 -8.52 9.44 1.90
C PRO A 172 -7.94 10.39 0.84
N ASP A 173 -7.27 9.89 -0.20
CA ASP A 173 -6.72 10.74 -1.26
C ASP A 173 -7.83 11.47 -2.02
N ALA A 174 -8.95 10.79 -2.35
CA ALA A 174 -10.13 11.43 -2.95
C ALA A 174 -10.73 12.51 -2.02
N VAL A 175 -10.85 12.22 -0.71
CA VAL A 175 -11.37 13.20 0.28
C VAL A 175 -10.43 14.40 0.43
N LEU A 176 -9.12 14.21 0.36
CA LEU A 176 -8.14 15.30 0.41
C LEU A 176 -8.30 16.28 -0.78
N CYS A 177 -8.73 15.78 -1.94
CA CYS A 177 -9.06 16.58 -3.12
C CYS A 177 -10.47 17.17 -3.08
N GLU A 178 -11.24 16.97 -2.00
CA GLU A 178 -12.65 17.33 -1.88
C GLU A 178 -13.56 16.64 -2.92
N ALA A 179 -13.07 15.50 -3.46
CA ALA A 179 -13.84 14.63 -4.33
C ALA A 179 -14.64 13.61 -3.50
N LYS A 180 -15.58 12.94 -4.16
CA LYS A 180 -16.39 11.88 -3.57
C LYS A 180 -15.92 10.51 -4.08
N PRO A 181 -15.39 9.62 -3.24
CA PRO A 181 -15.17 8.25 -3.64
C PRO A 181 -16.50 7.52 -3.87
N VAL A 182 -16.61 6.80 -4.98
CA VAL A 182 -17.72 5.90 -5.32
C VAL A 182 -17.17 4.48 -5.30
N PHE A 183 -17.63 3.70 -4.32
CA PHE A 183 -17.10 2.36 -4.12
C PHE A 183 -17.86 1.32 -4.94
N VAL A 184 -17.12 0.48 -5.67
CA VAL A 184 -17.62 -0.67 -6.42
C VAL A 184 -17.12 -1.94 -5.76
N THR A 185 -18.02 -2.70 -5.15
CA THR A 185 -17.66 -3.91 -4.40
C THR A 185 -17.43 -5.08 -5.34
N LEU A 186 -16.25 -5.66 -5.27
CA LEU A 186 -15.94 -6.92 -5.91
C LEU A 186 -16.27 -8.07 -4.96
N GLU A 187 -17.03 -9.04 -5.43
CA GLU A 187 -17.56 -10.10 -4.60
C GLU A 187 -16.58 -11.29 -4.48
N ALA A 188 -16.45 -11.79 -3.24
CA ALA A 188 -15.70 -13.00 -2.96
C ALA A 188 -16.39 -14.22 -3.61
N PRO A 189 -15.64 -15.30 -3.94
CA PRO A 189 -14.21 -15.48 -3.70
C PRO A 189 -13.33 -14.98 -4.85
N ASP A 190 -13.90 -14.59 -5.98
CA ASP A 190 -13.16 -14.37 -7.20
C ASP A 190 -12.84 -12.89 -7.46
N TYR A 191 -13.50 -11.96 -6.79
CA TYR A 191 -13.28 -10.51 -6.88
C TYR A 191 -13.17 -10.02 -8.34
N ARG A 192 -14.13 -10.43 -9.20
CA ARG A 192 -14.13 -10.15 -10.63
C ARG A 192 -14.69 -8.76 -10.93
N ILE A 193 -14.17 -8.16 -11.99
CA ILE A 193 -14.69 -6.92 -12.54
C ILE A 193 -15.61 -7.27 -13.72
N GLU A 194 -16.83 -6.73 -13.69
CA GLU A 194 -17.80 -6.83 -14.76
C GLU A 194 -18.18 -5.43 -15.26
N LYS A 195 -18.31 -5.26 -16.59
CA LYS A 195 -18.64 -3.96 -17.19
C LYS A 195 -19.90 -3.33 -16.60
N ALA A 196 -20.92 -4.14 -16.34
CA ALA A 196 -22.20 -3.67 -15.78
C ALA A 196 -22.04 -2.98 -14.42
N MET A 197 -21.14 -3.48 -13.55
CA MET A 197 -20.86 -2.86 -12.23
C MET A 197 -20.29 -1.45 -12.39
N LEU A 198 -19.47 -1.26 -13.41
CA LEU A 198 -18.87 0.05 -13.70
C LEU A 198 -19.90 1.01 -14.26
N GLU A 199 -20.75 0.54 -15.18
CA GLU A 199 -21.83 1.34 -15.78
C GLU A 199 -22.82 1.82 -14.73
N GLU A 200 -23.15 1.01 -13.73
CA GLU A 200 -24.01 1.40 -12.60
C GLU A 200 -23.37 2.47 -11.69
N ALA A 201 -22.04 2.47 -11.58
CA ALA A 201 -21.31 3.41 -10.72
C ALA A 201 -21.05 4.76 -11.37
N ILE A 202 -21.16 4.84 -12.69
CA ILE A 202 -20.86 6.07 -13.46
C ILE A 202 -21.98 7.08 -13.35
N SER A 203 -21.59 8.32 -13.16
CA SER A 203 -22.46 9.49 -13.23
C SER A 203 -21.85 10.60 -14.10
N SER A 204 -22.58 11.68 -14.32
CA SER A 204 -22.04 12.87 -15.01
C SER A 204 -20.94 13.59 -14.21
N LYS A 205 -20.64 13.16 -13.01
CA LYS A 205 -19.57 13.67 -12.13
C LYS A 205 -18.36 12.75 -12.07
N THR A 206 -18.45 11.57 -12.62
CA THR A 206 -17.34 10.60 -12.59
C THR A 206 -16.19 11.14 -13.41
N ARG A 207 -15.05 11.39 -12.75
CA ARG A 207 -13.85 11.95 -13.36
C ARG A 207 -12.76 10.91 -13.57
N ALA A 208 -12.60 10.01 -12.60
CA ALA A 208 -11.53 9.03 -12.63
C ALA A 208 -11.97 7.69 -12.05
N ILE A 209 -11.24 6.64 -12.42
CA ILE A 209 -11.33 5.30 -11.83
C ILE A 209 -9.95 4.87 -11.37
N VAL A 210 -9.85 4.32 -10.15
CA VAL A 210 -8.60 3.77 -9.58
C VAL A 210 -8.59 2.26 -9.72
N ILE A 211 -7.54 1.74 -10.33
CA ILE A 211 -7.33 0.30 -10.56
C ILE A 211 -6.01 -0.09 -9.89
N ASN A 212 -6.03 -1.14 -9.06
CA ASN A 212 -4.81 -1.71 -8.48
C ASN A 212 -4.66 -3.17 -8.91
N THR A 213 -3.65 -3.45 -9.74
CA THR A 213 -3.35 -4.80 -10.24
C THR A 213 -1.84 -4.98 -10.42
N PRO A 214 -1.23 -6.04 -9.88
CA PRO A 214 -1.79 -7.02 -8.92
C PRO A 214 -2.33 -6.35 -7.64
N ASN A 215 -3.46 -6.86 -7.13
CA ASN A 215 -4.28 -6.15 -6.16
C ASN A 215 -3.84 -6.36 -4.70
N ASN A 216 -3.89 -5.30 -3.92
CA ASN A 216 -3.89 -5.31 -2.47
C ASN A 216 -5.29 -4.93 -1.98
N PRO A 217 -6.03 -5.81 -1.25
CA PRO A 217 -5.55 -6.95 -0.45
C PRO A 217 -5.74 -8.35 -1.08
N THR A 218 -6.45 -8.49 -2.20
CA THR A 218 -6.94 -9.79 -2.67
C THR A 218 -5.87 -10.68 -3.33
N GLY A 219 -4.80 -10.07 -3.81
CA GLY A 219 -3.80 -10.75 -4.63
C GLY A 219 -4.28 -11.10 -6.05
N ARG A 220 -5.40 -10.53 -6.49
CA ARG A 220 -5.89 -10.70 -7.87
C ARG A 220 -4.95 -10.06 -8.88
N VAL A 221 -4.80 -10.71 -10.02
CA VAL A 221 -4.29 -10.11 -11.26
C VAL A 221 -5.48 -10.06 -12.21
N PHE A 222 -5.88 -8.86 -12.62
CA PHE A 222 -7.05 -8.72 -13.49
C PHE A 222 -6.73 -9.22 -14.89
N SER A 223 -7.66 -9.98 -15.48
CA SER A 223 -7.49 -10.58 -16.81
C SER A 223 -7.57 -9.53 -17.91
N ALA A 224 -7.12 -9.90 -19.12
CA ALA A 224 -7.23 -9.02 -20.28
C ALA A 224 -8.69 -8.62 -20.56
N GLU A 225 -9.66 -9.52 -20.34
CA GLU A 225 -11.08 -9.23 -20.51
C GLU A 225 -11.59 -8.23 -19.46
N GLU A 226 -11.14 -8.35 -18.19
CA GLU A 226 -11.48 -7.40 -17.12
C GLU A 226 -10.88 -6.02 -17.43
N MET A 227 -9.62 -5.98 -17.85
CA MET A 227 -8.94 -4.73 -18.23
C MET A 227 -9.58 -4.10 -19.48
N GLN A 228 -10.03 -4.90 -20.46
CA GLN A 228 -10.77 -4.40 -21.63
C GLN A 228 -12.12 -3.81 -21.23
N ALA A 229 -12.84 -4.43 -20.30
CA ALA A 229 -14.11 -3.88 -19.79
C ALA A 229 -13.91 -2.51 -19.14
N ILE A 230 -12.81 -2.32 -18.39
CA ILE A 230 -12.43 -1.02 -17.83
C ILE A 230 -12.10 -0.02 -18.95
N ALA A 231 -11.30 -0.45 -19.93
CA ALA A 231 -10.90 0.39 -21.06
C ALA A 231 -12.13 0.89 -21.84
N ASP A 232 -13.06 0.00 -22.16
CA ASP A 232 -14.29 0.31 -22.90
C ASP A 232 -15.09 1.41 -22.19
N VAL A 233 -15.28 1.26 -20.86
CA VAL A 233 -15.99 2.23 -20.04
C VAL A 233 -15.25 3.57 -19.95
N CYS A 234 -13.93 3.55 -19.79
CA CYS A 234 -13.13 4.78 -19.75
C CYS A 234 -13.19 5.56 -21.08
N ILE A 235 -13.22 4.84 -22.20
CA ILE A 235 -13.32 5.43 -23.54
C ILE A 235 -14.73 5.99 -23.77
N GLU A 236 -15.76 5.19 -23.45
CA GLU A 236 -17.17 5.51 -23.68
C GLU A 236 -17.63 6.76 -22.91
N HIS A 237 -17.11 6.94 -21.70
CA HIS A 237 -17.49 8.03 -20.79
C HIS A 237 -16.42 9.12 -20.60
N ASP A 238 -15.31 9.05 -21.35
CA ASP A 238 -14.16 9.97 -21.25
C ASP A 238 -13.58 10.11 -19.84
N ILE A 239 -13.40 8.97 -19.15
CA ILE A 239 -12.91 8.87 -17.78
C ILE A 239 -11.39 8.64 -17.77
N ILE A 240 -10.68 9.27 -16.83
CA ILE A 240 -9.26 9.05 -16.58
C ILE A 240 -9.08 7.75 -15.78
N ALA A 241 -8.23 6.84 -16.26
CA ALA A 241 -7.80 5.67 -15.52
C ALA A 241 -6.52 5.97 -14.73
N ILE A 242 -6.56 5.77 -13.42
CA ILE A 242 -5.40 5.85 -12.53
C ILE A 242 -5.06 4.43 -12.11
N THR A 243 -3.97 3.88 -12.66
CA THR A 243 -3.55 2.50 -12.34
C THR A 243 -2.44 2.51 -11.29
N ASP A 244 -2.64 1.76 -10.20
CA ASP A 244 -1.60 1.47 -9.20
C ASP A 244 -1.02 0.09 -9.50
N GLU A 245 0.13 0.07 -10.16
CA GLU A 245 0.83 -1.12 -10.65
C GLU A 245 2.09 -1.44 -9.82
N ILE A 246 2.10 -1.06 -8.54
CA ILE A 246 3.27 -1.19 -7.66
C ILE A 246 3.78 -2.63 -7.52
N TYR A 247 2.96 -3.63 -7.84
CA TYR A 247 3.29 -5.06 -7.82
C TYR A 247 3.48 -5.66 -9.23
N GLU A 248 3.69 -4.87 -10.25
CA GLU A 248 3.76 -5.25 -11.68
C GLU A 248 4.69 -6.44 -11.99
N HIS A 249 5.73 -6.68 -11.18
CA HIS A 249 6.66 -7.80 -11.32
C HIS A 249 6.39 -8.95 -10.35
N ILE A 250 5.34 -8.89 -9.54
CA ILE A 250 5.04 -9.90 -8.52
C ILE A 250 3.70 -10.55 -8.85
N TYR A 251 3.71 -11.50 -9.78
CA TYR A 251 2.55 -12.30 -10.15
C TYR A 251 2.97 -13.75 -10.40
N TYR A 252 2.06 -14.68 -10.12
CA TYR A 252 2.28 -16.13 -10.10
C TYR A 252 1.40 -16.86 -11.08
N GLU A 253 0.27 -16.26 -11.45
CA GLU A 253 -0.72 -16.75 -12.41
C GLU A 253 -1.20 -15.58 -13.26
N GLY A 254 -1.50 -15.86 -14.53
CA GLY A 254 -1.87 -14.82 -15.49
C GLY A 254 -0.68 -13.99 -15.95
N GLU A 255 -0.96 -12.78 -16.40
CA GLU A 255 0.03 -11.81 -16.89
C GLU A 255 -0.37 -10.41 -16.41
N HIS A 256 0.61 -9.61 -15.99
CA HIS A 256 0.38 -8.21 -15.72
C HIS A 256 0.35 -7.44 -17.04
N ILE A 257 -0.79 -6.82 -17.36
CA ILE A 257 -0.99 -6.04 -18.57
C ILE A 257 -1.29 -4.59 -18.19
N PRO A 258 -0.38 -3.64 -18.46
CA PRO A 258 -0.64 -2.24 -18.19
C PRO A 258 -1.84 -1.72 -19.00
N LEU A 259 -2.78 -1.05 -18.34
CA LEU A 259 -3.98 -0.55 -19.01
C LEU A 259 -3.67 0.46 -20.12
N ALA A 260 -2.57 1.16 -20.03
CA ALA A 260 -2.10 2.10 -21.05
C ALA A 260 -1.76 1.42 -22.41
N THR A 261 -1.64 0.09 -22.45
CA THR A 261 -1.37 -0.67 -23.69
C THR A 261 -2.63 -1.00 -24.48
N PHE A 262 -3.82 -0.83 -23.90
CA PHE A 262 -5.08 -1.07 -24.59
C PHE A 262 -5.40 0.08 -25.56
N ASP A 263 -6.02 -0.27 -26.69
CA ASP A 263 -6.39 0.71 -27.72
C ASP A 263 -7.24 1.84 -27.11
N GLY A 264 -6.87 3.09 -27.39
CA GLY A 264 -7.55 4.28 -26.89
C GLY A 264 -7.26 4.64 -25.43
N MET A 265 -6.47 3.82 -24.70
CA MET A 265 -6.16 4.10 -23.29
C MET A 265 -4.89 4.92 -23.06
N ARG A 266 -3.97 4.95 -24.02
CA ARG A 266 -2.69 5.68 -23.87
C ARG A 266 -2.87 7.13 -23.43
N ASP A 267 -3.86 7.84 -23.99
CA ASP A 267 -4.06 9.28 -23.76
C ASP A 267 -4.88 9.60 -22.48
N ARG A 268 -5.38 8.57 -21.79
CA ARG A 268 -6.23 8.71 -20.60
C ARG A 268 -5.80 7.87 -19.40
N THR A 269 -4.67 7.18 -19.48
CA THR A 269 -4.14 6.37 -18.37
C THR A 269 -2.98 7.06 -17.70
N ILE A 270 -3.04 7.12 -16.37
CA ILE A 270 -1.96 7.53 -15.50
C ILE A 270 -1.50 6.28 -14.75
N THR A 271 -0.33 5.77 -15.10
CA THR A 271 0.26 4.60 -14.45
C THR A 271 1.14 5.02 -13.28
N ILE A 272 0.75 4.63 -12.08
CA ILE A 272 1.54 4.77 -10.86
C ILE A 272 2.22 3.43 -10.58
N SER A 273 3.51 3.45 -10.36
CA SER A 273 4.28 2.30 -9.91
C SER A 273 5.39 2.76 -8.96
N GLY A 274 6.39 1.94 -8.75
CA GLY A 274 7.54 2.31 -7.94
C GLY A 274 8.47 1.13 -7.69
N LEU A 275 9.65 1.45 -7.20
CA LEU A 275 10.73 0.48 -7.05
C LEU A 275 10.80 -0.15 -5.65
N SER A 276 9.91 0.31 -4.76
CA SER A 276 9.84 -0.11 -3.36
C SER A 276 9.60 -1.61 -3.18
N LYS A 277 8.77 -2.21 -4.05
CA LYS A 277 8.37 -3.61 -3.95
C LYS A 277 9.29 -4.51 -4.77
N THR A 278 9.62 -4.06 -5.97
CA THR A 278 10.53 -4.76 -6.88
C THR A 278 11.90 -4.97 -6.25
N PHE A 279 12.44 -3.97 -5.57
CA PHE A 279 13.79 -4.03 -5.00
C PHE A 279 13.85 -4.18 -3.47
N SER A 280 12.70 -4.42 -2.81
CA SER A 280 12.64 -4.55 -1.33
C SER A 280 13.18 -3.32 -0.58
N VAL A 281 12.93 -2.11 -1.11
CA VAL A 281 13.41 -0.83 -0.60
C VAL A 281 12.26 0.11 -0.22
N THR A 282 11.29 -0.38 0.51
CA THR A 282 10.07 0.38 0.86
C THR A 282 10.35 1.70 1.57
N GLY A 283 11.46 1.78 2.31
CA GLY A 283 11.92 2.99 3.02
C GLY A 283 12.61 4.02 2.11
N TRP A 284 12.98 3.68 0.88
CA TRP A 284 13.68 4.61 -0.02
C TRP A 284 12.74 5.64 -0.63
N ARG A 285 11.46 5.35 -0.66
CA ARG A 285 10.43 6.26 -1.17
C ARG A 285 10.67 6.71 -2.61
N ILE A 286 10.88 5.78 -3.53
CA ILE A 286 10.96 6.04 -4.97
C ILE A 286 9.72 5.47 -5.64
N GLY A 287 8.81 6.36 -6.04
CA GLY A 287 7.62 6.09 -6.85
C GLY A 287 7.79 6.65 -8.26
N THR A 288 6.97 6.19 -9.17
CA THR A 288 7.00 6.59 -10.58
C THR A 288 5.60 6.84 -11.10
N ILE A 289 5.45 7.85 -11.93
CA ILE A 289 4.24 8.12 -12.70
C ILE A 289 4.63 8.12 -14.17
N VAL A 290 3.88 7.39 -14.98
CA VAL A 290 3.93 7.47 -16.46
C VAL A 290 2.54 7.89 -16.93
N ALA A 291 2.46 9.01 -17.62
CA ALA A 291 1.20 9.57 -18.08
C ALA A 291 1.37 10.37 -19.38
N PRO A 292 0.31 10.62 -20.14
CA PRO A 292 0.34 11.52 -21.30
C PRO A 292 0.91 12.88 -20.94
N ALA A 293 1.62 13.51 -21.86
CA ALA A 293 2.33 14.79 -21.62
C ALA A 293 1.46 15.89 -21.00
N ALA A 294 0.20 16.01 -21.42
CA ALA A 294 -0.71 17.03 -20.88
C ALA A 294 -1.08 16.78 -19.41
N LEU A 295 -1.33 15.51 -19.03
CA LEU A 295 -1.60 15.14 -17.64
C LEU A 295 -0.33 15.25 -16.79
N THR A 296 0.81 14.84 -17.33
CA THR A 296 2.12 14.95 -16.67
C THR A 296 2.45 16.39 -16.31
N GLU A 297 2.17 17.36 -17.19
CA GLU A 297 2.40 18.78 -16.91
C GLU A 297 1.60 19.26 -15.69
N ALA A 298 0.33 18.86 -15.58
CA ALA A 298 -0.51 19.18 -14.43
C ALA A 298 -0.02 18.51 -13.14
N ILE A 299 0.33 17.22 -13.22
CA ILE A 299 0.83 16.42 -12.09
C ILE A 299 2.14 17.00 -11.55
N ARG A 300 3.07 17.39 -12.42
CA ARG A 300 4.35 17.98 -12.03
C ARG A 300 4.19 19.30 -11.29
N LYS A 301 3.19 20.13 -11.62
CA LYS A 301 2.89 21.36 -10.87
C LYS A 301 2.48 21.06 -9.43
N VAL A 302 1.70 20.02 -9.21
CA VAL A 302 1.31 19.60 -7.86
C VAL A 302 2.49 18.97 -7.11
N HIS A 303 3.18 18.03 -7.75
CA HIS A 303 4.35 17.35 -7.18
C HIS A 303 5.43 18.33 -6.71
N ASP A 304 5.72 19.37 -7.50
CA ASP A 304 6.74 20.39 -7.19
C ASP A 304 6.45 21.08 -5.85
N PHE A 305 5.18 21.38 -5.56
CA PHE A 305 4.78 22.04 -4.30
C PHE A 305 4.49 21.07 -3.15
N LEU A 306 4.32 19.78 -3.41
CA LEU A 306 4.16 18.78 -2.35
C LEU A 306 5.50 18.38 -1.73
N THR A 307 6.50 18.07 -2.57
CA THR A 307 7.73 17.41 -2.10
C THR A 307 9.01 17.98 -2.70
N VAL A 308 8.95 18.84 -3.72
CA VAL A 308 10.09 19.37 -4.50
C VAL A 308 10.78 18.28 -5.33
N GLY A 309 10.83 17.05 -4.88
CA GLY A 309 11.45 15.91 -5.59
C GLY A 309 11.80 14.76 -4.66
N ALA A 310 11.99 13.59 -5.25
CA ALA A 310 12.42 12.39 -4.56
C ALA A 310 13.94 12.41 -4.23
N PRO A 311 14.42 11.62 -3.25
CA PRO A 311 15.82 11.60 -2.83
C PRO A 311 16.80 11.28 -3.97
N ALA A 312 17.65 12.24 -4.33
CA ALA A 312 18.54 12.16 -5.50
C ALA A 312 19.48 10.92 -5.49
N PRO A 313 20.21 10.60 -4.40
CA PRO A 313 21.13 9.46 -4.43
C PRO A 313 20.39 8.12 -4.59
N LEU A 314 19.16 8.01 -4.05
CA LEU A 314 18.36 6.80 -4.16
C LEU A 314 17.73 6.65 -5.55
N GLN A 315 17.47 7.75 -6.26
CA GLN A 315 17.09 7.70 -7.67
C GLN A 315 18.22 7.14 -8.53
N GLN A 316 19.46 7.57 -8.31
CA GLN A 316 20.62 7.04 -9.04
C GLN A 316 20.80 5.55 -8.79
N ALA A 317 20.73 5.11 -7.52
CA ALA A 317 20.82 3.70 -7.19
C ALA A 317 19.71 2.86 -7.84
N CYS A 318 18.50 3.40 -7.92
CA CYS A 318 17.40 2.74 -8.59
C CYS A 318 17.58 2.65 -10.11
N ALA A 319 18.21 3.65 -10.74
CA ALA A 319 18.59 3.59 -12.16
C ALA A 319 19.56 2.44 -12.43
N VAL A 320 20.62 2.34 -11.61
CA VAL A 320 21.57 1.21 -11.65
C VAL A 320 20.85 -0.13 -11.48
N GLY A 321 19.92 -0.23 -10.52
CA GLY A 321 19.14 -1.46 -10.31
C GLY A 321 18.30 -1.87 -11.50
N LEU A 322 17.68 -0.91 -12.20
CA LEU A 322 16.89 -1.20 -13.42
C LEU A 322 17.77 -1.63 -14.60
N ASP A 323 18.95 -1.03 -14.75
CA ASP A 323 19.82 -1.26 -15.89
C ASP A 323 20.76 -2.48 -15.72
N GLU A 324 21.19 -2.78 -14.50
CA GLU A 324 22.29 -3.72 -14.26
C GLU A 324 21.85 -5.03 -13.56
N LEU A 325 20.68 -5.06 -12.91
CA LEU A 325 20.18 -6.33 -12.40
C LEU A 325 19.81 -7.25 -13.57
N PRO A 326 20.26 -8.50 -13.55
CA PRO A 326 19.97 -9.44 -14.64
C PRO A 326 18.48 -9.77 -14.73
N ALA A 327 18.01 -10.19 -15.90
CA ALA A 327 16.61 -10.59 -16.11
C ALA A 327 16.17 -11.70 -15.14
N GLU A 328 17.08 -12.57 -14.74
CA GLU A 328 16.86 -13.65 -13.79
C GLU A 328 16.46 -13.13 -12.41
N TYR A 329 16.85 -11.91 -12.02
CA TYR A 329 16.44 -11.29 -10.77
C TYR A 329 14.92 -11.31 -10.57
N TYR A 330 14.18 -10.94 -11.61
CA TYR A 330 12.72 -10.87 -11.55
C TYR A 330 12.09 -12.27 -11.41
N SER A 331 12.57 -13.25 -12.18
CA SER A 331 12.08 -14.63 -12.11
C SER A 331 12.44 -15.31 -10.78
N GLU A 332 13.63 -15.06 -10.23
CA GLU A 332 14.03 -15.55 -8.92
C GLU A 332 13.21 -14.89 -7.80
N MET A 333 12.94 -13.59 -7.89
CA MET A 333 12.09 -12.87 -6.94
C MET A 333 10.69 -13.50 -6.88
N VAL A 334 10.07 -13.73 -8.04
CA VAL A 334 8.76 -14.39 -8.14
C VAL A 334 8.80 -15.79 -7.53
N THR A 335 9.83 -16.57 -7.86
CA THR A 335 10.02 -17.94 -7.32
C THR A 335 10.11 -17.93 -5.78
N LYS A 336 10.93 -17.04 -5.21
CA LYS A 336 11.10 -16.88 -3.78
C LYS A 336 9.81 -16.40 -3.08
N TYR A 337 9.04 -15.50 -3.72
CA TYR A 337 7.73 -15.10 -3.18
C TYR A 337 6.70 -16.23 -3.26
N LYS A 338 6.70 -17.01 -4.34
CA LYS A 338 5.81 -18.17 -4.48
C LYS A 338 6.06 -19.20 -3.37
N GLU A 339 7.31 -19.52 -3.07
CA GLU A 339 7.70 -20.39 -1.97
C GLU A 339 7.17 -19.87 -0.62
N ARG A 340 7.44 -18.60 -0.30
CA ARG A 340 6.97 -17.95 0.92
C ARG A 340 5.44 -17.94 1.03
N GLY A 341 4.77 -17.68 -0.07
CA GLY A 341 3.31 -17.70 -0.13
C GLY A 341 2.73 -19.08 0.17
N HIS A 342 3.34 -20.15 -0.34
CA HIS A 342 2.90 -21.51 -0.03
C HIS A 342 3.08 -21.85 1.45
N VAL A 343 4.21 -21.44 2.07
CA VAL A 343 4.44 -21.64 3.52
C VAL A 343 3.32 -20.97 4.33
N LEU A 344 3.00 -19.71 4.03
CA LEU A 344 1.96 -18.99 4.77
C LEU A 344 0.57 -19.56 4.52
N VAL A 345 0.19 -19.82 3.26
CA VAL A 345 -1.13 -20.35 2.91
C VAL A 345 -1.38 -21.69 3.58
N SER A 346 -0.40 -22.62 3.53
CA SER A 346 -0.52 -23.91 4.21
C SER A 346 -0.71 -23.74 5.72
N ALA A 347 0.07 -22.86 6.35
CA ALA A 347 -0.03 -22.60 7.79
C ALA A 347 -1.39 -22.00 8.19
N LEU A 348 -1.93 -21.08 7.39
CA LEU A 348 -3.26 -20.50 7.60
C LEU A 348 -4.35 -21.57 7.47
N GLN A 349 -4.30 -22.40 6.43
CA GLN A 349 -5.27 -23.47 6.21
C GLN A 349 -5.23 -24.53 7.33
N GLU A 350 -4.05 -24.94 7.76
CA GLU A 350 -3.86 -25.84 8.90
C GLU A 350 -4.38 -25.26 10.22
N ALA A 351 -4.33 -23.93 10.36
CA ALA A 351 -4.91 -23.22 11.51
C ALA A 351 -6.42 -22.94 11.37
N GLY A 352 -7.08 -23.44 10.30
CA GLY A 352 -8.54 -23.35 10.14
C GLY A 352 -9.04 -22.12 9.36
N PHE A 353 -8.15 -21.27 8.85
CA PHE A 353 -8.55 -20.19 7.95
C PHE A 353 -8.91 -20.73 6.56
N LYS A 354 -9.92 -20.14 5.93
CA LYS A 354 -10.23 -20.40 4.53
C LYS A 354 -9.52 -19.36 3.65
N CYS A 355 -8.56 -19.81 2.87
CA CYS A 355 -7.83 -18.94 1.95
C CYS A 355 -7.34 -19.71 0.72
N ARG A 356 -6.98 -18.98 -0.34
CA ARG A 356 -6.36 -19.50 -1.55
C ARG A 356 -4.99 -18.85 -1.76
N PHE A 357 -4.13 -19.51 -2.52
CA PHE A 357 -2.90 -18.89 -2.99
C PHE A 357 -3.25 -17.74 -3.94
N PRO A 358 -2.65 -16.53 -3.77
CA PRO A 358 -2.97 -15.38 -4.60
C PRO A 358 -2.38 -15.51 -6.01
N GLN A 359 -2.96 -14.80 -6.97
CA GLN A 359 -2.44 -14.72 -8.34
C GLN A 359 -1.23 -13.78 -8.45
N GLY A 360 -1.15 -12.78 -7.56
CA GLY A 360 -0.06 -11.79 -7.55
C GLY A 360 0.04 -11.05 -6.22
N ALA A 361 0.89 -10.04 -6.18
CA ALA A 361 1.31 -9.33 -4.99
C ALA A 361 1.90 -10.29 -3.93
N TYR A 362 1.83 -9.97 -2.65
CA TYR A 362 2.32 -10.85 -1.58
C TYR A 362 1.37 -10.84 -0.37
N TYR A 363 0.07 -10.85 -0.67
CA TYR A 363 -1.00 -10.83 0.32
C TYR A 363 -1.86 -12.07 0.24
N VAL A 364 -2.33 -12.51 1.41
CA VAL A 364 -3.37 -13.53 1.53
C VAL A 364 -4.53 -12.90 2.29
N LEU A 365 -5.68 -12.79 1.65
CA LEU A 365 -6.93 -12.42 2.30
C LEU A 365 -7.62 -13.72 2.73
N ALA A 366 -7.70 -13.94 4.04
CA ALA A 366 -8.17 -15.18 4.64
C ALA A 366 -9.47 -14.95 5.41
N ASP A 367 -10.41 -15.87 5.26
CA ASP A 367 -11.65 -15.90 6.03
C ASP A 367 -11.45 -16.73 7.30
N PHE A 368 -11.74 -16.13 8.45
CA PHE A 368 -11.63 -16.75 9.78
C PHE A 368 -13.00 -17.13 10.38
N SER A 369 -14.08 -17.10 9.62
CA SER A 369 -15.44 -17.42 10.11
C SER A 369 -15.59 -18.80 10.76
N ALA A 370 -14.68 -19.73 10.46
CA ALA A 370 -14.61 -21.03 11.12
C ALA A 370 -13.97 -21.00 12.52
N LEU A 371 -13.30 -19.92 12.88
CA LEU A 371 -12.52 -19.77 14.12
C LEU A 371 -13.20 -18.83 15.11
N SER A 372 -14.01 -17.87 14.63
CA SER A 372 -14.63 -16.86 15.48
C SER A 372 -15.79 -16.15 14.77
N ASP A 373 -16.79 -15.74 15.57
CA ASP A 373 -17.90 -14.87 15.14
C ASP A 373 -17.62 -13.38 15.44
N GLU A 374 -16.43 -13.05 15.95
CA GLU A 374 -16.03 -11.67 16.24
C GLU A 374 -15.88 -10.85 14.95
N ASP A 375 -16.01 -9.53 15.07
CA ASP A 375 -15.63 -8.65 13.96
C ASP A 375 -14.12 -8.67 13.70
N SER A 376 -13.71 -8.30 12.48
CA SER A 376 -12.33 -8.42 12.04
C SER A 376 -11.32 -7.63 12.88
N MET A 377 -11.73 -6.48 13.47
CA MET A 377 -10.85 -5.67 14.32
C MET A 377 -10.64 -6.36 15.67
N THR A 378 -11.69 -6.83 16.29
CA THR A 378 -11.65 -7.56 17.57
C THR A 378 -10.85 -8.85 17.42
N PHE A 379 -11.14 -9.63 16.39
CA PHE A 379 -10.41 -10.86 16.10
C PHE A 379 -8.92 -10.58 15.80
N GLY A 380 -8.62 -9.59 14.98
CA GLY A 380 -7.24 -9.24 14.62
C GLY A 380 -6.38 -8.83 15.84
N ARG A 381 -6.96 -8.04 16.76
CA ARG A 381 -6.29 -7.67 18.02
C ARG A 381 -6.11 -8.88 18.94
N ARG A 382 -7.14 -9.73 19.08
CA ARG A 382 -7.06 -10.96 19.87
C ARG A 382 -6.02 -11.92 19.31
N LEU A 383 -6.01 -12.15 18.00
CA LEU A 383 -5.01 -12.99 17.34
C LEU A 383 -3.58 -12.45 17.59
N THR A 384 -3.41 -11.13 17.56
CA THR A 384 -2.12 -10.50 17.83
C THR A 384 -1.69 -10.72 19.28
N ALA A 385 -2.60 -10.55 20.25
CA ALA A 385 -2.28 -10.68 21.67
C ALA A 385 -2.08 -12.14 22.11
N GLU A 386 -2.92 -13.06 21.63
CA GLU A 386 -2.95 -14.46 22.13
C GLU A 386 -2.13 -15.42 21.28
N ALA A 387 -2.10 -15.22 19.95
CA ALA A 387 -1.26 -16.04 19.05
C ALA A 387 0.11 -15.42 18.82
N GLY A 388 0.27 -14.12 19.03
CA GLY A 388 1.50 -13.41 18.67
C GLY A 388 1.70 -13.28 17.16
N VAL A 389 0.62 -13.16 16.37
CA VAL A 389 0.66 -12.94 14.92
C VAL A 389 -0.33 -11.83 14.56
N ALA A 390 0.17 -10.75 13.96
CA ALA A 390 -0.62 -9.57 13.63
C ALA A 390 -1.05 -9.55 12.15
N PRO A 391 -2.35 -9.68 11.84
CA PRO A 391 -2.92 -9.44 10.51
C PRO A 391 -3.36 -7.98 10.36
N VAL A 392 -3.89 -7.64 9.17
CA VAL A 392 -4.74 -6.45 9.00
C VAL A 392 -6.21 -6.91 9.00
N PRO A 393 -7.07 -6.33 9.86
CA PRO A 393 -8.51 -6.59 9.88
C PRO A 393 -9.17 -6.31 8.54
N GLY A 394 -9.99 -7.25 8.04
CA GLY A 394 -10.59 -7.18 6.71
C GLY A 394 -11.57 -6.02 6.52
N GLY A 395 -12.29 -5.63 7.57
CA GLY A 395 -13.21 -4.50 7.52
C GLY A 395 -12.57 -3.18 7.09
N SER A 396 -11.24 -3.03 7.27
CA SER A 396 -10.51 -1.82 6.85
C SER A 396 -10.33 -1.68 5.32
N PHE A 397 -10.65 -2.72 4.55
CA PHE A 397 -10.56 -2.72 3.10
C PHE A 397 -11.89 -2.43 2.40
N PHE A 398 -12.92 -2.06 3.15
CA PHE A 398 -14.25 -1.77 2.64
C PHE A 398 -14.79 -0.46 3.21
N SER A 399 -15.59 0.23 2.40
CA SER A 399 -16.32 1.43 2.83
C SER A 399 -17.37 1.11 3.90
N VAL A 400 -17.92 -0.10 3.85
CA VAL A 400 -18.83 -0.70 4.83
C VAL A 400 -18.05 -1.83 5.52
N PRO A 401 -17.51 -1.63 6.75
CA PRO A 401 -16.63 -2.60 7.41
C PRO A 401 -17.21 -4.00 7.59
N GLU A 402 -18.53 -4.11 7.67
CA GLU A 402 -19.28 -5.37 7.80
C GLU A 402 -19.03 -6.33 6.62
N ARG A 403 -18.69 -5.81 5.43
CA ARG A 403 -18.34 -6.64 4.26
C ARG A 403 -17.04 -7.43 4.46
N GLY A 404 -16.14 -6.92 5.29
CA GLY A 404 -14.89 -7.58 5.67
C GLY A 404 -14.90 -8.19 7.07
N HIS A 405 -16.11 -8.40 7.65
CA HIS A 405 -16.30 -8.81 9.05
C HIS A 405 -15.48 -10.04 9.44
N SER A 406 -15.47 -11.08 8.61
CA SER A 406 -14.77 -12.34 8.86
C SER A 406 -13.40 -12.45 8.15
N LEU A 407 -12.90 -11.36 7.59
CA LEU A 407 -11.67 -11.38 6.79
C LEU A 407 -10.48 -10.81 7.57
N ALA A 408 -9.30 -11.39 7.29
CA ALA A 408 -8.02 -10.90 7.78
C ALA A 408 -6.97 -11.01 6.67
N ARG A 409 -6.18 -9.94 6.44
CA ARG A 409 -5.11 -9.95 5.45
C ARG A 409 -3.77 -10.22 6.11
N PHE A 410 -3.01 -11.16 5.55
CA PHE A 410 -1.65 -11.50 5.95
C PHE A 410 -0.67 -11.23 4.81
N VAL A 411 0.59 -10.89 5.15
CA VAL A 411 1.66 -10.71 4.17
C VAL A 411 2.66 -11.87 4.23
N PHE A 412 3.19 -12.27 3.07
CA PHE A 412 4.27 -13.27 3.00
C PHE A 412 5.60 -12.71 2.48
N CYS A 413 5.74 -11.38 2.42
CA CYS A 413 7.01 -10.74 2.12
C CYS A 413 7.96 -10.76 3.34
N LYS A 414 8.16 -11.93 3.92
CA LYS A 414 8.98 -12.18 5.09
C LYS A 414 9.99 -13.28 4.80
N ARG A 415 11.01 -13.43 5.67
CA ARG A 415 11.91 -14.59 5.61
C ARG A 415 11.11 -15.86 5.86
N ILE A 416 11.59 -16.96 5.31
CA ILE A 416 10.96 -18.28 5.50
C ILE A 416 10.84 -18.65 6.98
N GLU A 417 11.88 -18.35 7.77
CA GLU A 417 11.91 -18.60 9.20
C GLU A 417 10.80 -17.82 9.94
N THR A 418 10.63 -16.54 9.59
CA THR A 418 9.55 -15.70 10.14
C THR A 418 8.16 -16.28 9.82
N LEU A 419 7.97 -16.81 8.61
CA LEU A 419 6.69 -17.41 8.20
C LEU A 419 6.46 -18.76 8.89
N HIS A 420 7.49 -19.58 9.09
CA HIS A 420 7.37 -20.81 9.87
C HIS A 420 7.01 -20.53 11.33
N GLU A 421 7.68 -19.56 11.96
CA GLU A 421 7.35 -19.13 13.31
C GLU A 421 5.89 -18.66 13.42
N ALA A 422 5.44 -17.82 12.49
CA ALA A 422 4.03 -17.39 12.43
C ALA A 422 3.10 -18.60 12.29
N GLY A 423 3.42 -19.55 11.44
CA GLY A 423 2.65 -20.78 11.24
C GLY A 423 2.54 -21.64 12.49
N GLU A 424 3.64 -21.82 13.24
CA GLU A 424 3.62 -22.54 14.52
C GLU A 424 2.72 -21.86 15.55
N ARG A 425 2.82 -20.53 15.67
CA ARG A 425 1.99 -19.73 16.56
C ARG A 425 0.51 -19.81 16.19
N LEU A 426 0.15 -19.73 14.89
CA LEU A 426 -1.23 -19.86 14.42
C LEU A 426 -1.83 -21.24 14.72
N ARG A 427 -1.08 -22.33 14.46
CA ARG A 427 -1.51 -23.71 14.79
C ARG A 427 -1.73 -23.89 16.30
N ALA A 428 -0.82 -23.36 17.11
CA ALA A 428 -0.94 -23.41 18.56
C ALA A 428 -2.15 -22.62 19.07
N PHE A 429 -2.51 -21.52 18.44
CA PHE A 429 -3.72 -20.75 18.74
C PHE A 429 -4.98 -21.56 18.40
N ALA A 430 -5.07 -22.11 17.20
CA ALA A 430 -6.21 -22.91 16.76
C ALA A 430 -6.45 -24.17 17.61
N ALA A 431 -5.39 -24.77 18.14
CA ALA A 431 -5.48 -25.95 19.02
C ALA A 431 -6.03 -25.64 20.43
N ARG A 432 -6.19 -24.37 20.83
CA ARG A 432 -6.69 -23.95 22.14
C ARG A 432 -8.20 -23.62 22.10
N GLY A 433 -8.74 -23.34 20.94
CA GLY A 433 -10.16 -23.03 20.71
C GLY A 433 -10.90 -24.22 20.19
#